data_f2c9b21afc355bfc414185b79f6e4c99
#
_entry.id   f2c9b21afc355bfc414185b79f6e4c99
#
_cell.length_a   1.000
_cell.length_b   1.000
_cell.length_c   1.000
_cell.angle_alpha   90.00
_cell.angle_beta   90.00
_cell.angle_gamma   90.00
#
_symmetry.space_group_name_H-M   'P 1'
#
loop_
_entity.id
_entity.type
_entity.pdbx_description
1 polymer ?
#
loop_
_entity_poly.entity_id
_entity_poly.type
_entity_poly.pdbx_seq_one_letter_code
_entity_poly.pdbx_strand_id
1 'polypeptide(L)'
;MKNYLLLSILCLAGILMSCTQKHTRYRIGVSQCSDDEWRHKMNNEIVREALFYDGVEVEIRTAKDNNRNQIADIKYFIDKKVDLLIVAPNEAAAITPVVEKAYRQGIPVVVIDRKILSDKYTAFVGADNYEIGKDVGQYILNRLHGKGKVLEITGLEGSTPAMERHKGLTDVLKEEPGIEITASVDGAWLQSVAGEKMDSVFQTNKNIDLVFAQNDRMAIGAYLSARQQQLEKEMLFVGIDALPGKEYGVEQIINGVLDATFIYPTGGDKVVQVAMDILEKRPYERDTKLSTALVDKTNARVMQLQTDHITEQDGKIERLNNQVNEYLSRYSAQTMFLYACLIILLLFAALLAIIVRAYWTKNRMNMELSRQKKKLEEQRDQLISLSKQLEEATHAKLVFFTNVSHDFRTPLTLVADPVEQLLEDKALTPRQQSLLKVVHKNVHILLRLVNQILDFRKYENDKLELVRANMNLRVQLQEWSHSFQTLALKKHIHFVLEVNDDRADYLMAVDAEKMERVYFNLLSNAFKFTPENGTITVTLSTLTKEEGGRYARLVVADTGSGISVQHIRHIFDRFYQIDV
;
A
#
# COMPACT_ATOMS: atom_id res chain seq x y z
N MET A 1 -7.97 15.87 -7.92
CA MET A 1 -9.09 15.00 -8.32
C MET A 1 -8.73 13.50 -8.37
N LYS A 2 -7.59 13.06 -8.92
CA LYS A 2 -7.19 11.64 -8.94
C LYS A 2 -7.13 10.98 -7.54
N ASN A 3 -6.63 11.69 -6.53
CA ASN A 3 -6.48 11.16 -5.17
C ASN A 3 -7.81 10.99 -4.42
N TYR A 4 -8.83 11.81 -4.71
CA TYR A 4 -10.15 11.68 -4.07
C TYR A 4 -10.95 10.50 -4.65
N LEU A 5 -10.77 10.18 -5.93
CA LEU A 5 -11.42 9.02 -6.54
C LEU A 5 -10.83 7.70 -5.99
N LEU A 6 -9.52 7.64 -5.82
CA LEU A 6 -8.84 6.48 -5.22
C LEU A 6 -9.25 6.29 -3.75
N LEU A 7 -9.36 7.38 -2.99
CA LEU A 7 -9.77 7.36 -1.58
C LEU A 7 -11.25 6.92 -1.44
N SER A 8 -12.14 7.37 -2.33
CA SER A 8 -13.55 6.94 -2.31
C SER A 8 -13.72 5.47 -2.71
N ILE A 9 -12.93 4.94 -3.64
CA ILE A 9 -12.92 3.51 -4.00
C ILE A 9 -12.38 2.67 -2.85
N LEU A 10 -11.31 3.10 -2.16
CA LEU A 10 -10.76 2.42 -0.99
C LEU A 10 -11.73 2.44 0.20
N CYS A 11 -12.43 3.55 0.44
CA CYS A 11 -13.48 3.63 1.46
C CYS A 11 -14.68 2.73 1.13
N LEU A 12 -15.11 2.67 -0.14
CA LEU A 12 -16.20 1.78 -0.56
C LEU A 12 -15.80 0.29 -0.45
N ALA A 13 -14.58 -0.07 -0.83
CA ALA A 13 -14.03 -1.40 -0.65
C ALA A 13 -13.90 -1.78 0.84
N GLY A 14 -13.52 -0.84 1.71
CA GLY A 14 -13.46 -1.04 3.16
C GLY A 14 -14.84 -1.27 3.79
N ILE A 15 -15.87 -0.57 3.34
CA ILE A 15 -17.26 -0.74 3.80
C ILE A 15 -17.82 -2.11 3.34
N LEU A 16 -17.49 -2.56 2.13
CA LEU A 16 -17.91 -3.86 1.59
C LEU A 16 -17.21 -5.05 2.27
N MET A 17 -15.96 -4.90 2.71
CA MET A 17 -15.26 -5.92 3.50
C MET A 17 -15.76 -6.02 4.96
N SER A 18 -16.36 -4.98 5.50
CA SER A 18 -16.87 -4.95 6.87
C SER A 18 -18.17 -5.74 7.08
N CYS A 19 -18.90 -6.09 6.00
CA CYS A 19 -20.23 -6.73 6.10
C CYS A 19 -20.21 -8.27 6.23
N THR A 20 -19.07 -8.96 6.28
CA THR A 20 -19.02 -10.44 6.29
C THR A 20 -18.46 -11.07 7.56
N GLN A 21 -18.02 -10.30 8.54
CA GLN A 21 -17.67 -10.89 9.84
C GLN A 21 -18.94 -11.19 10.64
N LYS A 22 -19.23 -12.50 10.84
CA LYS A 22 -20.16 -12.96 11.88
C LYS A 22 -19.67 -12.36 13.21
N HIS A 23 -20.39 -11.40 13.75
CA HIS A 23 -20.00 -10.73 14.99
C HIS A 23 -20.29 -11.71 16.12
N THR A 24 -19.29 -12.45 16.62
CA THR A 24 -19.41 -13.28 17.81
C THR A 24 -19.72 -12.36 18.99
N ARG A 25 -20.93 -12.50 19.51
CA ARG A 25 -21.43 -11.72 20.65
C ARG A 25 -21.00 -12.33 21.98
N TYR A 26 -21.09 -13.67 22.06
CA TYR A 26 -20.74 -14.43 23.26
C TYR A 26 -19.96 -15.68 22.90
N ARG A 27 -18.95 -16.00 23.71
CA ARG A 27 -18.17 -17.24 23.64
C ARG A 27 -18.45 -18.08 24.89
N ILE A 28 -18.98 -19.26 24.70
CA ILE A 28 -19.26 -20.22 25.77
C ILE A 28 -18.24 -21.34 25.68
N GLY A 29 -17.47 -21.54 26.75
CA GLY A 29 -16.60 -22.70 26.90
C GLY A 29 -17.33 -23.84 27.59
N VAL A 30 -17.18 -25.06 27.12
CA VAL A 30 -17.77 -26.26 27.74
C VAL A 30 -16.66 -27.25 28.04
N SER A 31 -16.50 -27.59 29.33
CA SER A 31 -15.55 -28.59 29.80
C SER A 31 -16.29 -29.85 30.22
N GLN A 32 -16.21 -30.89 29.37
CA GLN A 32 -16.80 -32.21 29.61
C GLN A 32 -15.81 -33.14 30.31
N CYS A 33 -16.31 -33.96 31.23
CA CYS A 33 -15.49 -34.91 31.98
C CYS A 33 -15.12 -36.17 31.17
N SER A 34 -16.06 -36.72 30.39
CA SER A 34 -15.92 -38.00 29.68
C SER A 34 -16.35 -37.88 28.21
N ASP A 35 -16.11 -38.96 27.45
CA ASP A 35 -16.33 -39.04 26.01
C ASP A 35 -17.20 -40.26 25.70
N ASP A 36 -18.39 -40.28 26.30
CA ASP A 36 -19.38 -41.36 26.17
C ASP A 36 -20.65 -40.89 25.48
N GLU A 37 -21.53 -41.82 25.12
CA GLU A 37 -22.77 -41.56 24.38
C GLU A 37 -23.72 -40.59 25.11
N TRP A 38 -23.78 -40.69 26.47
CA TRP A 38 -24.59 -39.78 27.25
C TRP A 38 -24.06 -38.34 27.14
N ARG A 39 -22.70 -38.17 27.15
CA ARG A 39 -22.05 -36.90 26.95
C ARG A 39 -22.17 -36.39 25.50
N HIS A 40 -22.10 -37.30 24.52
CA HIS A 40 -22.31 -36.92 23.12
C HIS A 40 -23.71 -36.36 22.91
N LYS A 41 -24.74 -37.01 23.53
CA LYS A 41 -26.11 -36.49 23.48
C LYS A 41 -26.21 -35.10 24.11
N MET A 42 -25.65 -34.89 25.30
CA MET A 42 -25.57 -33.56 25.95
C MET A 42 -24.89 -32.53 25.05
N ASN A 43 -23.75 -32.86 24.47
CA ASN A 43 -22.98 -31.96 23.59
C ASN A 43 -23.79 -31.56 22.35
N ASN A 44 -24.48 -32.50 21.74
CA ASN A 44 -25.35 -32.25 20.59
C ASN A 44 -26.53 -31.34 20.97
N GLU A 45 -27.14 -31.53 22.15
CA GLU A 45 -28.18 -30.64 22.66
C GLU A 45 -27.63 -29.21 22.90
N ILE A 46 -26.45 -29.08 23.50
CA ILE A 46 -25.78 -27.78 23.72
C ILE A 46 -25.55 -27.06 22.38
N VAL A 47 -24.95 -27.74 21.41
CA VAL A 47 -24.64 -27.14 20.09
C VAL A 47 -25.93 -26.76 19.37
N ARG A 48 -26.95 -27.62 19.39
CA ARG A 48 -28.24 -27.39 18.75
C ARG A 48 -28.97 -26.19 19.37
N GLU A 49 -29.06 -26.12 20.70
CA GLU A 49 -29.72 -25.01 21.39
C GLU A 49 -29.00 -23.69 21.15
N ALA A 50 -27.69 -23.70 21.10
CA ALA A 50 -26.88 -22.50 20.79
C ALA A 50 -27.19 -21.91 19.41
N LEU A 51 -27.65 -22.70 18.43
CA LEU A 51 -28.02 -22.21 17.08
C LEU A 51 -29.24 -21.27 17.10
N PHE A 52 -30.06 -21.29 18.15
CA PHE A 52 -31.22 -20.41 18.30
C PHE A 52 -30.83 -18.99 18.78
N TYR A 53 -29.55 -18.77 19.11
CA TYR A 53 -29.04 -17.49 19.60
C TYR A 53 -28.00 -16.88 18.65
N ASP A 54 -28.29 -15.69 18.14
CA ASP A 54 -27.40 -15.03 17.20
C ASP A 54 -26.05 -14.61 17.83
N GLY A 55 -24.96 -14.93 17.15
CA GLY A 55 -23.63 -14.54 17.57
C GLY A 55 -23.07 -15.33 18.76
N VAL A 56 -23.64 -16.48 19.09
CA VAL A 56 -23.11 -17.39 20.12
C VAL A 56 -22.15 -18.39 19.48
N GLU A 57 -20.96 -18.51 20.06
CA GLU A 57 -19.95 -19.50 19.72
C GLU A 57 -19.75 -20.44 20.91
N VAL A 58 -19.89 -21.73 20.68
CA VAL A 58 -19.67 -22.76 21.71
C VAL A 58 -18.43 -23.57 21.35
N GLU A 59 -17.49 -23.65 22.27
CA GLU A 59 -16.33 -24.53 22.16
C GLU A 59 -16.36 -25.59 23.25
N ILE A 60 -16.37 -26.87 22.84
CA ILE A 60 -16.46 -28.03 23.75
C ILE A 60 -15.08 -28.71 23.78
N ARG A 61 -14.59 -28.97 25.00
CA ARG A 61 -13.37 -29.74 25.24
C ARG A 61 -13.73 -30.93 26.18
N THR A 62 -13.18 -32.09 25.86
CA THR A 62 -13.47 -33.34 26.55
C THR A 62 -12.23 -33.89 27.24
N ALA A 63 -12.32 -34.09 28.54
CA ALA A 63 -11.17 -34.50 29.38
C ALA A 63 -10.89 -36.02 29.34
N LYS A 64 -11.82 -36.83 28.83
CA LYS A 64 -11.70 -38.30 28.71
C LYS A 64 -11.36 -38.96 30.06
N ASP A 65 -12.20 -38.70 31.05
CA ASP A 65 -12.13 -39.25 32.42
C ASP A 65 -10.80 -38.90 33.15
N ASN A 66 -10.16 -37.83 32.75
CA ASN A 66 -8.88 -37.43 33.33
C ASN A 66 -8.94 -36.03 33.95
N ASN A 67 -8.76 -35.95 35.28
CA ASN A 67 -8.81 -34.70 36.03
C ASN A 67 -7.75 -33.68 35.57
N ARG A 68 -6.53 -34.12 35.19
CA ARG A 68 -5.48 -33.22 34.73
C ARG A 68 -5.85 -32.55 33.41
N ASN A 69 -6.44 -33.33 32.50
CA ASN A 69 -6.93 -32.81 31.24
C ASN A 69 -8.02 -31.78 31.48
N GLN A 70 -9.01 -32.10 32.36
CA GLN A 70 -10.11 -31.20 32.65
C GLN A 70 -9.63 -29.89 33.29
N ILE A 71 -8.69 -29.96 34.22
CA ILE A 71 -8.06 -28.76 34.81
C ILE A 71 -7.34 -27.92 33.72
N ALA A 72 -6.68 -28.55 32.75
CA ALA A 72 -6.03 -27.84 31.64
C ALA A 72 -7.07 -27.20 30.71
N ASP A 73 -8.19 -27.89 30.41
CA ASP A 73 -9.26 -27.36 29.57
C ASP A 73 -9.94 -26.14 30.23
N ILE A 74 -10.23 -26.22 31.52
CA ILE A 74 -10.83 -25.10 32.26
C ILE A 74 -9.86 -23.91 32.29
N LYS A 75 -8.55 -24.15 32.53
CA LYS A 75 -7.52 -23.07 32.46
C LYS A 75 -7.44 -22.44 31.08
N TYR A 76 -7.51 -23.25 30.03
CA TYR A 76 -7.54 -22.75 28.66
C TYR A 76 -8.72 -21.78 28.42
N PHE A 77 -9.92 -22.12 28.90
CA PHE A 77 -11.07 -21.23 28.79
C PHE A 77 -10.94 -19.96 29.64
N ILE A 78 -10.32 -20.07 30.83
CA ILE A 78 -9.99 -18.91 31.65
C ILE A 78 -9.04 -17.96 30.89
N ASP A 79 -7.96 -18.49 30.32
CA ASP A 79 -6.94 -17.72 29.60
C ASP A 79 -7.52 -17.10 28.31
N LYS A 80 -8.43 -17.82 27.65
CA LYS A 80 -9.18 -17.36 26.48
C LYS A 80 -10.22 -16.30 26.81
N LYS A 81 -10.53 -16.09 28.10
CA LYS A 81 -11.52 -15.14 28.60
C LYS A 81 -12.88 -15.36 27.95
N VAL A 82 -13.39 -16.59 28.04
CA VAL A 82 -14.74 -16.89 27.58
C VAL A 82 -15.76 -16.07 28.38
N ASP A 83 -16.90 -15.75 27.77
CA ASP A 83 -17.94 -14.95 28.42
C ASP A 83 -18.73 -15.76 29.46
N LEU A 84 -18.76 -17.09 29.30
CA LEU A 84 -19.37 -18.03 30.25
C LEU A 84 -18.69 -19.40 30.09
N LEU A 85 -18.55 -20.12 31.21
CA LEU A 85 -18.01 -21.47 31.28
C LEU A 85 -19.07 -22.46 31.78
N ILE A 86 -19.31 -23.53 31.02
CA ILE A 86 -20.11 -24.68 31.43
C ILE A 86 -19.14 -25.79 31.83
N VAL A 87 -19.35 -26.39 33.00
CA VAL A 87 -18.47 -27.45 33.52
C VAL A 87 -19.28 -28.64 33.99
N ALA A 88 -19.01 -29.83 33.43
CA ALA A 88 -19.43 -31.13 33.98
C ALA A 88 -18.22 -31.77 34.71
N PRO A 89 -18.08 -31.62 36.00
CA PRO A 89 -16.87 -32.07 36.73
C PRO A 89 -16.68 -33.59 36.66
N ASN A 90 -15.43 -34.05 36.48
CA ASN A 90 -15.12 -35.48 36.56
C ASN A 90 -15.17 -35.95 38.00
N GLU A 91 -14.30 -35.43 38.85
CA GLU A 91 -14.34 -35.66 40.30
C GLU A 91 -14.48 -34.31 41.02
N ALA A 92 -15.42 -34.21 41.92
CA ALA A 92 -15.77 -32.97 42.59
C ALA A 92 -14.56 -32.31 43.30
N ALA A 93 -13.79 -33.09 44.06
CA ALA A 93 -12.65 -32.58 44.83
C ALA A 93 -11.53 -32.03 43.94
N ALA A 94 -11.22 -32.72 42.84
CA ALA A 94 -10.15 -32.34 41.93
C ALA A 94 -10.47 -31.09 41.11
N ILE A 95 -11.75 -30.92 40.73
CA ILE A 95 -12.17 -29.87 39.79
C ILE A 95 -12.63 -28.59 40.50
N THR A 96 -13.11 -28.68 41.75
CA THR A 96 -13.54 -27.51 42.52
C THR A 96 -12.57 -26.34 42.52
N PRO A 97 -11.26 -26.52 42.77
CA PRO A 97 -10.33 -25.37 42.89
C PRO A 97 -10.20 -24.55 41.59
N VAL A 98 -10.22 -25.22 40.42
CA VAL A 98 -10.06 -24.53 39.13
C VAL A 98 -11.37 -23.85 38.71
N VAL A 99 -12.53 -24.41 39.06
CA VAL A 99 -13.85 -23.79 38.86
C VAL A 99 -13.96 -22.53 39.72
N GLU A 100 -13.60 -22.59 41.01
CA GLU A 100 -13.57 -21.42 41.87
C GLU A 100 -12.66 -20.33 41.34
N LYS A 101 -11.54 -20.71 40.72
CA LYS A 101 -10.62 -19.73 40.09
C LYS A 101 -11.32 -18.99 38.94
N ALA A 102 -12.02 -19.68 38.04
CA ALA A 102 -12.80 -19.08 36.98
C ALA A 102 -13.85 -18.11 37.53
N TYR A 103 -14.64 -18.56 38.52
CA TYR A 103 -15.66 -17.74 39.15
C TYR A 103 -15.12 -16.48 39.83
N ARG A 104 -13.98 -16.57 40.57
CA ARG A 104 -13.31 -15.43 41.20
C ARG A 104 -12.75 -14.44 40.20
N GLN A 105 -12.45 -14.88 38.98
CA GLN A 105 -12.01 -14.00 37.88
C GLN A 105 -13.17 -13.31 37.16
N GLY A 106 -14.39 -13.51 37.62
CA GLY A 106 -15.59 -12.88 37.08
C GLY A 106 -16.18 -13.59 35.86
N ILE A 107 -15.72 -14.81 35.54
CA ILE A 107 -16.34 -15.63 34.50
C ILE A 107 -17.55 -16.33 35.13
N PRO A 108 -18.78 -16.11 34.65
CA PRO A 108 -19.94 -16.88 35.08
C PRO A 108 -19.71 -18.37 34.80
N VAL A 109 -19.96 -19.20 35.82
CA VAL A 109 -19.79 -20.64 35.69
C VAL A 109 -21.14 -21.33 35.90
N VAL A 110 -21.59 -22.11 34.91
CA VAL A 110 -22.72 -23.01 35.06
C VAL A 110 -22.20 -24.44 35.21
N VAL A 111 -22.50 -25.06 36.35
CA VAL A 111 -22.13 -26.43 36.62
C VAL A 111 -23.29 -27.33 36.13
N ILE A 112 -22.98 -28.38 35.38
CA ILE A 112 -23.99 -29.28 34.83
C ILE A 112 -23.77 -30.75 35.28
N ASP A 113 -24.83 -31.50 35.49
CA ASP A 113 -24.87 -32.93 35.84
C ASP A 113 -24.26 -33.23 37.20
N ARG A 114 -22.95 -33.06 37.33
CA ARG A 114 -22.19 -33.31 38.54
C ARG A 114 -21.89 -32.00 39.28
N LYS A 115 -21.98 -32.01 40.63
CA LYS A 115 -21.70 -30.84 41.46
C LYS A 115 -20.23 -30.74 41.79
N ILE A 116 -19.78 -29.53 42.19
CA ILE A 116 -18.52 -29.28 42.85
C ILE A 116 -18.70 -29.20 44.38
N LEU A 117 -17.60 -29.25 45.13
CA LEU A 117 -17.59 -29.11 46.58
C LEU A 117 -17.52 -27.64 47.03
N SER A 118 -18.23 -26.76 46.37
CA SER A 118 -18.23 -25.32 46.66
C SER A 118 -19.53 -24.70 46.16
N ASP A 119 -19.90 -23.58 46.75
CA ASP A 119 -21.01 -22.72 46.31
C ASP A 119 -20.59 -21.60 45.31
N LYS A 120 -19.31 -21.61 44.93
CA LYS A 120 -18.72 -20.58 44.01
C LYS A 120 -18.93 -21.00 42.56
N TYR A 121 -20.17 -20.94 42.13
CA TYR A 121 -20.66 -21.05 40.75
C TYR A 121 -21.89 -20.16 40.58
N THR A 122 -22.22 -19.85 39.34
CA THR A 122 -23.35 -18.97 39.00
C THR A 122 -24.68 -19.72 39.04
N ALA A 123 -24.75 -20.89 38.39
CA ALA A 123 -25.92 -21.74 38.37
C ALA A 123 -25.54 -23.21 38.26
N PHE A 124 -26.48 -24.10 38.64
CA PHE A 124 -26.39 -25.53 38.45
C PHE A 124 -27.59 -26.01 37.64
N VAL A 125 -27.34 -26.95 36.70
CA VAL A 125 -28.37 -27.65 35.94
C VAL A 125 -28.15 -29.15 36.06
N GLY A 126 -29.10 -29.90 36.57
CA GLY A 126 -28.97 -31.35 36.72
C GLY A 126 -30.13 -31.99 37.44
N ALA A 127 -30.16 -33.30 37.45
CA ALA A 127 -31.17 -34.05 38.21
C ALA A 127 -30.82 -34.13 39.70
N ASP A 128 -31.81 -34.39 40.54
CA ASP A 128 -31.62 -34.64 41.97
C ASP A 128 -31.22 -36.09 42.18
N ASN A 129 -29.93 -36.35 42.23
CA ASN A 129 -29.40 -37.71 42.33
C ASN A 129 -29.72 -38.39 43.67
N TYR A 130 -29.94 -37.61 44.72
CA TYR A 130 -30.39 -38.18 45.99
C TYR A 130 -31.86 -38.70 45.89
N GLU A 131 -32.77 -37.91 45.30
CA GLU A 131 -34.13 -38.33 45.05
C GLU A 131 -34.20 -39.53 44.09
N ILE A 132 -33.33 -39.54 43.02
CA ILE A 132 -33.22 -40.71 42.12
C ILE A 132 -32.84 -41.98 42.93
N GLY A 133 -31.86 -41.87 43.81
CA GLY A 133 -31.49 -42.99 44.69
C GLY A 133 -32.61 -43.45 45.56
N LYS A 134 -33.45 -42.57 46.09
CA LYS A 134 -34.66 -42.89 46.85
C LYS A 134 -35.68 -43.56 45.97
N ASP A 135 -35.94 -43.05 44.77
CA ASP A 135 -36.90 -43.64 43.82
C ASP A 135 -36.48 -45.05 43.44
N VAL A 136 -35.21 -45.31 43.22
CA VAL A 136 -34.66 -46.67 43.02
C VAL A 136 -34.87 -47.53 44.23
N GLY A 137 -34.60 -47.04 45.44
CA GLY A 137 -34.84 -47.76 46.68
C GLY A 137 -36.30 -48.14 46.83
N GLN A 138 -37.23 -47.23 46.56
CA GLN A 138 -38.68 -47.49 46.61
C GLN A 138 -39.13 -48.51 45.55
N TYR A 139 -38.56 -48.46 44.34
CA TYR A 139 -38.78 -49.43 43.28
C TYR A 139 -38.31 -50.82 43.74
N ILE A 140 -37.11 -50.94 44.32
CA ILE A 140 -36.56 -52.19 44.82
C ILE A 140 -37.44 -52.76 45.92
N LEU A 141 -37.89 -51.97 46.91
CA LEU A 141 -38.79 -52.37 47.94
C LEU A 141 -40.09 -52.95 47.38
N ASN A 142 -40.72 -52.27 46.46
CA ASN A 142 -41.94 -52.68 45.82
C ASN A 142 -41.76 -53.97 45.00
N ARG A 143 -40.61 -54.07 44.29
CA ARG A 143 -40.35 -55.21 43.39
C ARG A 143 -39.99 -56.49 44.14
N LEU A 144 -39.27 -56.37 45.24
CA LEU A 144 -38.89 -57.49 46.12
C LEU A 144 -39.88 -57.74 47.28
N HIS A 145 -40.97 -56.97 47.32
CA HIS A 145 -42.00 -57.11 48.37
C HIS A 145 -41.40 -56.96 49.79
N GLY A 146 -40.47 -56.09 49.96
CA GLY A 146 -39.81 -55.77 51.24
C GLY A 146 -38.81 -56.83 51.73
N LYS A 147 -38.43 -57.84 50.94
CA LYS A 147 -37.49 -58.89 51.34
C LYS A 147 -36.61 -59.34 50.18
N GLY A 148 -35.28 -59.25 50.33
CA GLY A 148 -34.38 -59.75 49.32
C GLY A 148 -32.93 -59.19 49.47
N LYS A 149 -32.04 -59.68 48.61
CA LYS A 149 -30.64 -59.37 48.58
C LYS A 149 -30.32 -58.53 47.35
N VAL A 150 -29.81 -57.34 47.58
CA VAL A 150 -29.44 -56.35 46.54
C VAL A 150 -27.95 -56.25 46.46
N LEU A 151 -27.46 -56.22 45.23
CA LEU A 151 -26.09 -55.82 44.95
C LEU A 151 -26.11 -54.47 44.24
N GLU A 152 -25.30 -53.50 44.70
CA GLU A 152 -25.15 -52.21 44.08
C GLU A 152 -23.84 -52.14 43.27
N ILE A 153 -23.88 -51.60 42.04
CA ILE A 153 -22.75 -51.23 41.26
C ILE A 153 -22.74 -49.70 41.18
N THR A 154 -21.82 -49.09 41.92
CA THR A 154 -21.69 -47.63 41.98
C THR A 154 -20.97 -47.08 40.76
N GLY A 155 -21.19 -45.78 40.47
CA GLY A 155 -20.36 -45.05 39.51
C GLY A 155 -19.00 -44.69 40.07
N LEU A 156 -18.24 -43.91 39.32
CA LEU A 156 -16.90 -43.47 39.66
C LEU A 156 -16.83 -42.86 41.08
N GLU A 157 -15.93 -43.38 41.87
CA GLU A 157 -15.67 -42.84 43.21
C GLU A 157 -15.31 -41.33 43.17
N GLY A 158 -15.89 -40.55 44.08
CA GLY A 158 -15.70 -39.08 44.09
C GLY A 158 -16.57 -38.28 43.15
N SER A 159 -17.41 -38.94 42.32
CA SER A 159 -18.44 -38.25 41.57
C SER A 159 -19.71 -38.04 42.41
N THR A 160 -20.27 -36.82 42.36
CA THR A 160 -21.46 -36.49 43.20
C THR A 160 -22.69 -37.32 42.87
N PRO A 161 -23.03 -37.68 41.60
CA PRO A 161 -24.13 -38.58 41.33
C PRO A 161 -24.00 -39.95 42.00
N ALA A 162 -22.78 -40.53 41.99
CA ALA A 162 -22.56 -41.83 42.62
C ALA A 162 -22.79 -41.76 44.11
N MET A 163 -22.27 -40.78 44.80
CA MET A 163 -22.42 -40.58 46.24
C MET A 163 -23.89 -40.30 46.63
N GLU A 164 -24.57 -39.41 45.88
CA GLU A 164 -25.95 -39.00 46.15
C GLU A 164 -26.94 -40.16 45.89
N ARG A 165 -26.78 -40.93 44.79
CA ARG A 165 -27.60 -42.12 44.48
C ARG A 165 -27.41 -43.19 45.52
N HIS A 166 -26.20 -43.52 45.90
CA HIS A 166 -25.89 -44.46 46.98
C HIS A 166 -26.56 -44.05 48.31
N LYS A 167 -26.43 -42.76 48.66
CA LYS A 167 -27.05 -42.25 49.89
C LYS A 167 -28.54 -42.31 49.84
N GLY A 168 -29.20 -41.89 48.76
CA GLY A 168 -30.64 -41.97 48.60
C GLY A 168 -31.18 -43.42 48.70
N LEU A 169 -30.48 -44.33 47.99
CA LEU A 169 -30.80 -45.77 48.05
C LEU A 169 -30.71 -46.35 49.48
N THR A 170 -29.54 -46.08 50.12
CA THR A 170 -29.26 -46.63 51.47
C THR A 170 -30.19 -46.05 52.54
N ASP A 171 -30.56 -44.76 52.46
CA ASP A 171 -31.47 -44.10 53.38
C ASP A 171 -32.88 -44.77 53.33
N VAL A 172 -33.36 -45.12 52.13
CA VAL A 172 -34.63 -45.80 51.96
C VAL A 172 -34.54 -47.26 52.44
N LEU A 173 -33.56 -48.03 52.00
CA LEU A 173 -33.47 -49.46 52.31
C LEU A 173 -33.11 -49.72 53.77
N LYS A 174 -32.45 -48.76 54.45
CA LYS A 174 -32.12 -48.88 55.90
C LYS A 174 -33.37 -48.98 56.80
N GLU A 175 -34.47 -48.39 56.35
CA GLU A 175 -35.73 -48.43 57.11
C GLU A 175 -36.48 -49.78 56.99
N GLU A 176 -36.04 -50.63 56.05
CA GLU A 176 -36.67 -51.93 55.74
C GLU A 176 -35.66 -53.06 55.96
N PRO A 177 -35.62 -53.64 57.13
CA PRO A 177 -34.62 -54.65 57.52
C PRO A 177 -34.73 -55.99 56.75
N GLY A 178 -35.80 -56.17 55.94
CA GLY A 178 -35.94 -57.34 55.06
C GLY A 178 -35.08 -57.24 53.77
N ILE A 179 -34.58 -56.09 53.42
CA ILE A 179 -33.72 -55.92 52.26
C ILE A 179 -32.23 -55.72 52.74
N GLU A 180 -31.35 -56.54 52.19
CA GLU A 180 -29.94 -56.53 52.50
C GLU A 180 -29.13 -56.05 51.26
N ILE A 181 -28.36 -55.01 51.40
CA ILE A 181 -27.30 -54.67 50.41
C ILE A 181 -26.10 -55.57 50.69
N THR A 182 -25.93 -56.63 49.92
CA THR A 182 -24.91 -57.66 50.15
C THR A 182 -23.54 -57.24 49.72
N ALA A 183 -23.41 -56.33 48.73
CA ALA A 183 -22.13 -55.72 48.29
C ALA A 183 -22.42 -54.42 47.53
N SER A 184 -21.46 -53.53 47.59
CA SER A 184 -21.37 -52.34 46.70
C SER A 184 -20.02 -52.34 46.02
N VAL A 185 -19.99 -52.34 44.71
CA VAL A 185 -18.76 -52.43 43.90
C VAL A 185 -18.67 -51.24 42.99
N ASP A 186 -17.48 -50.70 42.85
CA ASP A 186 -17.22 -49.55 41.93
C ASP A 186 -17.12 -50.07 40.47
N GLY A 187 -18.05 -49.66 39.61
CA GLY A 187 -18.10 -49.95 38.18
C GLY A 187 -17.51 -48.81 37.33
N ALA A 188 -17.05 -47.71 37.95
CA ALA A 188 -16.39 -46.57 37.30
C ALA A 188 -17.16 -46.00 36.09
N TRP A 189 -18.48 -46.12 36.07
CA TRP A 189 -19.39 -45.80 34.95
C TRP A 189 -19.20 -46.67 33.68
N LEU A 190 -18.34 -47.72 33.72
CA LEU A 190 -17.93 -48.51 32.56
C LEU A 190 -18.57 -49.91 32.57
N GLN A 191 -19.12 -50.31 31.43
CA GLN A 191 -19.72 -51.63 31.23
C GLN A 191 -18.72 -52.77 31.48
N SER A 192 -17.52 -52.63 30.95
CA SER A 192 -16.46 -53.64 31.08
C SER A 192 -16.03 -53.85 32.53
N VAL A 193 -15.81 -52.71 33.25
CA VAL A 193 -15.40 -52.74 34.66
C VAL A 193 -16.49 -53.39 35.52
N ALA A 194 -17.75 -53.00 35.29
CA ALA A 194 -18.87 -53.61 35.99
C ALA A 194 -18.97 -55.13 35.72
N GLY A 195 -18.81 -55.55 34.44
CA GLY A 195 -18.79 -56.96 34.08
C GLY A 195 -17.68 -57.75 34.78
N GLU A 196 -16.44 -57.26 34.74
CA GLU A 196 -15.29 -57.88 35.41
C GLU A 196 -15.48 -57.99 36.94
N LYS A 197 -16.03 -56.95 37.55
CA LYS A 197 -16.35 -56.96 38.98
C LYS A 197 -17.40 -57.97 39.29
N MET A 198 -18.46 -58.06 38.47
CA MET A 198 -19.58 -59.01 38.65
C MET A 198 -19.14 -60.47 38.40
N ASP A 199 -18.21 -60.69 37.42
CA ASP A 199 -17.62 -62.05 37.27
C ASP A 199 -16.97 -62.53 38.57
N SER A 200 -16.23 -61.65 39.26
CA SER A 200 -15.63 -61.99 40.54
C SER A 200 -16.66 -62.19 41.66
N VAL A 201 -17.67 -61.33 41.70
CA VAL A 201 -18.76 -61.43 42.71
C VAL A 201 -19.55 -62.75 42.55
N PHE A 202 -19.98 -63.08 41.33
CA PHE A 202 -20.77 -64.26 41.07
C PHE A 202 -20.02 -65.58 41.30
N GLN A 203 -18.70 -65.57 41.31
CA GLN A 203 -17.90 -66.73 41.75
C GLN A 203 -18.04 -67.02 43.24
N THR A 204 -18.24 -65.98 44.06
CA THR A 204 -18.28 -66.12 45.52
C THR A 204 -19.68 -65.99 46.13
N ASN A 205 -20.57 -65.22 45.51
CA ASN A 205 -21.93 -64.96 45.93
C ASN A 205 -22.93 -65.01 44.77
N LYS A 206 -23.74 -66.05 44.71
CA LYS A 206 -24.81 -66.23 43.72
C LYS A 206 -26.17 -65.90 44.26
N ASN A 207 -26.30 -65.67 45.56
CA ASN A 207 -27.55 -65.40 46.22
C ASN A 207 -27.89 -63.90 46.22
N ILE A 208 -28.23 -63.39 45.04
CA ILE A 208 -28.55 -61.97 44.75
C ILE A 208 -29.89 -61.98 44.03
N ASP A 209 -30.88 -61.25 44.55
CA ASP A 209 -32.24 -61.17 43.98
C ASP A 209 -32.34 -60.01 42.98
N LEU A 210 -31.49 -58.93 43.18
CA LEU A 210 -31.52 -57.77 42.33
C LEU A 210 -30.14 -57.14 42.28
N VAL A 211 -29.66 -56.79 41.05
CA VAL A 211 -28.48 -55.96 40.78
C VAL A 211 -28.97 -54.59 40.39
N PHE A 212 -28.64 -53.60 41.18
CA PHE A 212 -28.79 -52.20 40.84
C PHE A 212 -27.47 -51.62 40.41
N ALA A 213 -27.38 -51.11 39.18
CA ALA A 213 -26.25 -50.35 38.73
C ALA A 213 -26.64 -48.89 38.54
N GLN A 214 -25.75 -48.00 38.94
CA GLN A 214 -26.01 -46.56 38.88
C GLN A 214 -25.97 -45.96 37.46
N ASN A 215 -25.77 -46.80 36.42
CA ASN A 215 -26.13 -46.50 35.04
C ASN A 215 -26.48 -47.78 34.25
N ASP A 216 -27.16 -47.62 33.11
CA ASP A 216 -27.63 -48.74 32.28
C ASP A 216 -26.47 -49.58 31.72
N ARG A 217 -25.35 -48.95 31.33
CA ARG A 217 -24.20 -49.68 30.79
C ARG A 217 -23.58 -50.65 31.81
N MET A 218 -23.48 -50.23 33.05
CA MET A 218 -23.00 -51.11 34.12
C MET A 218 -24.01 -52.23 34.42
N ALA A 219 -25.32 -51.93 34.39
CA ALA A 219 -26.39 -52.95 34.55
C ALA A 219 -26.32 -53.99 33.41
N ILE A 220 -26.09 -53.57 32.17
CA ILE A 220 -25.89 -54.47 31.02
C ILE A 220 -24.63 -55.30 31.21
N GLY A 221 -23.52 -54.70 31.68
CA GLY A 221 -22.29 -55.40 32.01
C GLY A 221 -22.51 -56.52 33.04
N ALA A 222 -23.30 -56.22 34.11
CA ALA A 222 -23.65 -57.17 35.11
C ALA A 222 -24.55 -58.30 34.56
N TYR A 223 -25.53 -57.96 33.74
CA TYR A 223 -26.41 -58.97 33.07
C TYR A 223 -25.60 -59.91 32.19
N LEU A 224 -24.61 -59.37 31.40
CA LEU A 224 -23.79 -60.20 30.53
C LEU A 224 -22.89 -61.16 31.34
N SER A 225 -22.35 -60.71 32.46
CA SER A 225 -21.61 -61.53 33.39
C SER A 225 -22.52 -62.66 34.01
N ALA A 226 -23.70 -62.27 34.46
CA ALA A 226 -24.71 -63.25 34.99
C ALA A 226 -25.07 -64.28 33.91
N ARG A 227 -25.28 -63.85 32.67
CA ARG A 227 -25.64 -64.72 31.54
C ARG A 227 -24.55 -65.74 31.22
N GLN A 228 -23.28 -65.33 31.26
CA GLN A 228 -22.14 -66.24 31.07
C GLN A 228 -22.14 -67.36 32.12
N GLN A 229 -22.65 -67.08 33.32
CA GLN A 229 -22.76 -68.03 34.42
C GLN A 229 -24.17 -68.68 34.57
N GLN A 230 -25.08 -68.40 33.61
CA GLN A 230 -26.47 -68.88 33.59
C GLN A 230 -27.30 -68.44 34.79
N LEU A 231 -27.05 -67.28 35.34
CA LEU A 231 -27.70 -66.67 36.50
C LEU A 231 -28.69 -65.56 36.13
N GLU A 232 -28.72 -65.15 34.86
CA GLU A 232 -29.52 -64.01 34.39
C GLU A 232 -31.03 -64.09 34.62
N LYS A 233 -31.55 -65.30 34.84
CA LYS A 233 -32.95 -65.50 35.07
C LYS A 233 -33.32 -65.52 36.55
N GLU A 234 -32.37 -65.59 37.43
CA GLU A 234 -32.51 -65.70 38.85
C GLU A 234 -32.52 -64.35 39.57
N MET A 235 -32.21 -63.29 38.88
CA MET A 235 -32.10 -61.96 39.45
C MET A 235 -32.63 -60.87 38.52
N LEU A 236 -32.98 -59.74 39.09
CA LEU A 236 -33.41 -58.54 38.37
C LEU A 236 -32.25 -57.56 38.14
N PHE A 237 -32.31 -56.84 37.02
CA PHE A 237 -31.32 -55.85 36.67
C PHE A 237 -31.92 -54.44 36.50
N VAL A 238 -31.46 -53.49 37.27
CA VAL A 238 -31.96 -52.10 37.28
C VAL A 238 -30.83 -51.13 36.97
N GLY A 239 -31.10 -50.24 36.06
CA GLY A 239 -30.16 -49.21 35.65
C GLY A 239 -30.67 -47.79 35.89
N ILE A 240 -29.88 -46.82 35.44
CA ILE A 240 -30.26 -45.42 35.34
C ILE A 240 -29.66 -44.92 33.99
N ASP A 241 -30.29 -44.04 33.31
CA ASP A 241 -30.02 -43.20 32.15
C ASP A 241 -31.23 -43.19 31.21
N ALA A 242 -31.82 -44.34 30.94
CA ALA A 242 -32.90 -44.54 29.98
C ALA A 242 -32.59 -43.92 28.61
N LEU A 243 -31.32 -44.07 28.16
CA LEU A 243 -30.93 -43.54 26.86
C LEU A 243 -31.72 -44.22 25.74
N PRO A 244 -32.15 -43.45 24.74
CA PRO A 244 -32.81 -43.98 23.55
C PRO A 244 -31.78 -44.56 22.55
N GLY A 245 -32.26 -45.44 21.68
CA GLY A 245 -31.49 -46.04 20.60
C GLY A 245 -31.13 -47.49 20.83
N LYS A 246 -30.54 -48.10 19.80
CA LYS A 246 -30.13 -49.50 19.84
C LYS A 246 -29.06 -49.74 20.90
N GLU A 247 -29.24 -50.84 21.64
CA GLU A 247 -28.30 -51.28 22.70
C GLU A 247 -28.30 -50.42 23.98
N TYR A 248 -29.19 -49.41 24.09
CA TYR A 248 -29.31 -48.56 25.30
C TYR A 248 -30.47 -48.95 26.17
N GLY A 249 -30.57 -48.39 27.38
CA GLY A 249 -31.39 -48.79 28.45
C GLY A 249 -32.84 -49.09 28.10
N VAL A 250 -33.54 -48.23 27.34
CA VAL A 250 -34.92 -48.42 26.92
C VAL A 250 -35.13 -49.70 26.07
N GLU A 251 -34.23 -49.89 25.07
CA GLU A 251 -34.30 -51.10 24.24
C GLU A 251 -33.96 -52.36 25.04
N GLN A 252 -33.02 -52.25 25.98
CA GLN A 252 -32.65 -53.39 26.83
C GLN A 252 -33.77 -53.81 27.75
N ILE A 253 -34.69 -52.93 28.17
CA ILE A 253 -35.94 -53.33 28.86
C ILE A 253 -36.85 -54.07 27.91
N ILE A 254 -37.07 -53.63 26.70
CA ILE A 254 -37.91 -54.28 25.68
C ILE A 254 -37.34 -55.65 25.34
N ASN A 255 -36.04 -55.81 25.30
CA ASN A 255 -35.35 -57.07 25.03
C ASN A 255 -35.26 -58.00 26.24
N GLY A 256 -35.67 -57.52 27.43
CA GLY A 256 -35.68 -58.32 28.67
C GLY A 256 -34.31 -58.49 29.31
N VAL A 257 -33.35 -57.63 28.98
CA VAL A 257 -32.03 -57.56 29.61
C VAL A 257 -32.06 -56.76 30.91
N LEU A 258 -32.79 -55.63 30.91
CA LEU A 258 -33.10 -54.86 32.12
C LEU A 258 -34.56 -54.99 32.51
N ASP A 259 -34.83 -54.94 33.82
CA ASP A 259 -36.19 -54.91 34.36
C ASP A 259 -36.73 -53.49 34.49
N ALA A 260 -35.82 -52.52 34.79
CA ALA A 260 -36.19 -51.13 34.89
C ALA A 260 -34.94 -50.24 34.68
N THR A 261 -35.21 -49.03 34.29
CA THR A 261 -34.23 -47.92 34.31
C THR A 261 -34.94 -46.64 34.74
N PHE A 262 -34.20 -45.64 35.12
CA PHE A 262 -34.68 -44.29 35.44
C PHE A 262 -34.20 -43.28 34.47
N ILE A 263 -35.05 -42.41 33.95
CA ILE A 263 -34.67 -41.33 33.05
C ILE A 263 -33.66 -40.43 33.77
N TYR A 264 -32.49 -40.23 33.18
CA TYR A 264 -31.50 -39.28 33.61
C TYR A 264 -31.26 -38.27 32.49
N PRO A 265 -31.93 -37.08 32.54
CA PRO A 265 -31.86 -36.12 31.46
C PRO A 265 -30.45 -35.52 31.32
N THR A 266 -30.00 -35.33 30.10
CA THR A 266 -28.70 -34.70 29.79
C THR A 266 -28.70 -33.21 30.09
N GLY A 267 -29.79 -32.48 29.81
CA GLY A 267 -29.99 -31.06 30.10
C GLY A 267 -29.10 -30.12 29.28
N GLY A 268 -28.62 -30.60 28.14
CA GLY A 268 -27.75 -29.79 27.29
C GLY A 268 -28.44 -28.55 26.68
N ASP A 269 -29.71 -28.67 26.34
CA ASP A 269 -30.55 -27.55 25.92
C ASP A 269 -30.81 -26.57 27.08
N LYS A 270 -31.16 -27.10 28.26
CA LYS A 270 -31.48 -26.30 29.44
C LYS A 270 -30.27 -25.49 29.95
N VAL A 271 -29.09 -26.09 29.92
CA VAL A 271 -27.89 -25.38 30.37
C VAL A 271 -27.56 -24.20 29.47
N VAL A 272 -27.80 -24.30 28.15
CA VAL A 272 -27.61 -23.17 27.22
C VAL A 272 -28.66 -22.09 27.47
N GLN A 273 -29.92 -22.44 27.69
CA GLN A 273 -30.96 -21.47 28.06
C GLN A 273 -30.55 -20.67 29.31
N VAL A 274 -30.13 -21.38 30.38
CA VAL A 274 -29.66 -20.74 31.62
C VAL A 274 -28.40 -19.89 31.35
N ALA A 275 -27.46 -20.38 30.54
CA ALA A 275 -26.26 -19.62 30.18
C ALA A 275 -26.61 -18.33 29.44
N MET A 276 -27.56 -18.36 28.51
CA MET A 276 -28.02 -17.19 27.78
C MET A 276 -28.77 -16.20 28.67
N ASP A 277 -29.59 -16.70 29.61
CA ASP A 277 -30.29 -15.85 30.60
C ASP A 277 -29.25 -15.09 31.47
N ILE A 278 -28.16 -15.74 31.87
CA ILE A 278 -27.07 -15.13 32.62
C ILE A 278 -26.35 -14.06 31.76
N LEU A 279 -25.97 -14.40 30.53
CA LEU A 279 -25.25 -13.52 29.63
C LEU A 279 -26.06 -12.28 29.21
N GLU A 280 -27.37 -12.48 29.02
CA GLU A 280 -28.31 -11.40 28.66
C GLU A 280 -28.93 -10.70 29.89
N LYS A 281 -28.49 -11.09 31.11
CA LYS A 281 -28.94 -10.53 32.39
C LYS A 281 -30.46 -10.66 32.59
N ARG A 282 -31.02 -11.76 32.07
CA ARG A 282 -32.43 -12.13 32.33
C ARG A 282 -32.51 -12.89 33.65
N PRO A 283 -33.72 -12.96 34.28
CA PRO A 283 -33.94 -13.80 35.47
C PRO A 283 -33.66 -15.26 35.16
N TYR A 284 -32.95 -15.96 36.04
CA TYR A 284 -32.65 -17.38 35.94
C TYR A 284 -32.77 -18.05 37.32
N GLU A 285 -33.02 -19.36 37.32
CA GLU A 285 -32.94 -20.15 38.53
C GLU A 285 -31.51 -20.60 38.80
N ARG A 286 -31.04 -20.41 40.03
CA ARG A 286 -29.67 -20.81 40.38
C ARG A 286 -29.48 -22.32 40.33
N ASP A 287 -30.50 -23.11 40.75
CA ASP A 287 -30.49 -24.56 40.79
C ASP A 287 -31.67 -25.09 39.96
N THR A 288 -31.43 -25.38 38.70
CA THR A 288 -32.44 -25.94 37.79
C THR A 288 -32.45 -27.45 37.88
N LYS A 289 -33.51 -27.98 38.47
CA LYS A 289 -33.69 -29.42 38.61
C LYS A 289 -34.36 -30.03 37.39
N LEU A 290 -33.74 -31.07 36.83
CA LEU A 290 -34.28 -31.86 35.74
C LEU A 290 -35.14 -33.01 36.28
N SER A 291 -36.26 -33.26 35.64
CA SER A 291 -37.22 -34.30 36.07
C SER A 291 -36.75 -35.70 35.67
N THR A 292 -36.94 -36.64 36.54
CA THR A 292 -36.71 -38.08 36.33
C THR A 292 -38.03 -38.85 36.30
N ALA A 293 -38.04 -40.07 35.76
CA ALA A 293 -39.15 -40.95 35.75
C ALA A 293 -38.72 -42.44 35.60
N LEU A 294 -39.42 -43.33 36.18
CA LEU A 294 -39.22 -44.78 36.02
C LEU A 294 -39.63 -45.23 34.61
N VAL A 295 -38.79 -46.03 34.00
CA VAL A 295 -39.07 -46.76 32.75
C VAL A 295 -38.95 -48.26 33.03
N ASP A 296 -40.04 -48.99 32.81
CA ASP A 296 -40.11 -50.46 32.94
C ASP A 296 -40.81 -51.07 31.72
N LYS A 297 -41.09 -52.35 31.78
CA LYS A 297 -41.80 -53.10 30.71
C LYS A 297 -43.19 -52.53 30.36
N THR A 298 -43.83 -51.78 31.25
CA THR A 298 -45.16 -51.21 31.03
C THR A 298 -45.12 -49.94 30.13
N ASN A 299 -44.09 -49.17 30.18
CA ASN A 299 -43.97 -47.89 29.47
C ASN A 299 -42.78 -47.79 28.49
N ALA A 300 -41.83 -48.75 28.53
CA ALA A 300 -40.62 -48.70 27.67
C ALA A 300 -40.95 -48.59 26.18
N ARG A 301 -41.96 -49.25 25.68
CA ARG A 301 -42.37 -49.20 24.27
C ARG A 301 -42.90 -47.81 23.88
N VAL A 302 -43.70 -47.20 24.78
CA VAL A 302 -44.21 -45.83 24.56
C VAL A 302 -43.03 -44.84 24.54
N MET A 303 -42.12 -45.01 25.51
CA MET A 303 -40.87 -44.17 25.57
C MET A 303 -40.05 -44.31 24.31
N GLN A 304 -39.81 -45.50 23.79
CA GLN A 304 -39.09 -45.74 22.54
C GLN A 304 -39.76 -45.03 21.38
N LEU A 305 -41.07 -45.18 21.19
CA LEU A 305 -41.79 -44.51 20.08
C LEU A 305 -41.73 -42.99 20.17
N GLN A 306 -41.82 -42.40 21.37
CA GLN A 306 -41.64 -40.95 21.58
C GLN A 306 -40.24 -40.51 21.23
N THR A 307 -39.23 -41.26 21.64
CA THR A 307 -37.83 -40.94 21.38
C THR A 307 -37.49 -41.07 19.90
N ASP A 308 -37.98 -42.14 19.22
CA ASP A 308 -37.79 -42.29 17.77
C ASP A 308 -38.41 -41.11 17.03
N HIS A 309 -39.59 -40.64 17.46
CA HIS A 309 -40.23 -39.47 16.90
C HIS A 309 -39.40 -38.18 17.13
N ILE A 310 -38.90 -37.99 18.35
CA ILE A 310 -38.01 -36.84 18.68
C ILE A 310 -36.76 -36.88 17.82
N THR A 311 -36.12 -38.05 17.69
CA THR A 311 -34.91 -38.23 16.87
C THR A 311 -35.19 -37.92 15.39
N GLU A 312 -36.35 -38.32 14.86
CA GLU A 312 -36.78 -37.97 13.51
C GLU A 312 -36.98 -36.46 13.35
N GLN A 313 -37.59 -35.80 14.34
CA GLN A 313 -37.76 -34.33 14.32
C GLN A 313 -36.44 -33.61 14.42
N ASP A 314 -35.52 -34.06 15.27
CA ASP A 314 -34.16 -33.51 15.37
C ASP A 314 -33.41 -33.58 14.03
N GLY A 315 -33.51 -34.73 13.34
CA GLY A 315 -32.93 -34.87 11.99
C GLY A 315 -33.58 -33.98 10.94
N LYS A 316 -34.88 -33.64 11.08
CA LYS A 316 -35.55 -32.65 10.24
C LYS A 316 -35.05 -31.24 10.52
N ILE A 317 -34.92 -30.88 11.80
CA ILE A 317 -34.40 -29.58 12.24
C ILE A 317 -32.97 -29.35 11.70
N GLU A 318 -32.11 -30.35 11.84
CA GLU A 318 -30.74 -30.27 11.33
C GLU A 318 -30.70 -30.06 9.80
N ARG A 319 -31.53 -30.83 9.05
CA ARG A 319 -31.64 -30.64 7.58
C ARG A 319 -32.12 -29.25 7.21
N LEU A 320 -33.17 -28.75 7.91
CA LEU A 320 -33.71 -27.41 7.67
C LEU A 320 -32.66 -26.35 7.98
N ASN A 321 -31.92 -26.49 9.08
CA ASN A 321 -30.85 -25.56 9.44
C ASN A 321 -29.73 -25.54 8.38
N ASN A 322 -29.32 -26.71 7.89
CA ASN A 322 -28.35 -26.82 6.81
C ASN A 322 -28.84 -26.15 5.51
N GLN A 323 -30.14 -26.35 5.18
CA GLN A 323 -30.74 -25.67 4.03
C GLN A 323 -30.78 -24.15 4.21
N VAL A 324 -31.18 -23.67 5.38
CA VAL A 324 -31.18 -22.22 5.68
C VAL A 324 -29.76 -21.63 5.55
N ASN A 325 -28.76 -22.30 6.09
CA ASN A 325 -27.36 -21.87 5.98
C ASN A 325 -26.88 -21.86 4.52
N GLU A 326 -27.27 -22.84 3.72
CA GLU A 326 -27.00 -22.89 2.30
C GLU A 326 -27.68 -21.73 1.55
N TYR A 327 -28.95 -21.44 1.83
CA TYR A 327 -29.68 -20.32 1.28
C TYR A 327 -29.05 -18.98 1.67
N LEU A 328 -28.65 -18.79 2.93
CA LEU A 328 -27.99 -17.59 3.40
C LEU A 328 -26.63 -17.38 2.70
N SER A 329 -25.87 -18.47 2.56
CA SER A 329 -24.60 -18.45 1.82
C SER A 329 -24.79 -18.06 0.34
N ARG A 330 -25.77 -18.66 -0.34
CA ARG A 330 -26.12 -18.32 -1.74
C ARG A 330 -26.61 -16.88 -1.86
N TYR A 331 -27.46 -16.42 -0.93
CA TYR A 331 -27.96 -15.05 -0.90
C TYR A 331 -26.83 -14.05 -0.72
N SER A 332 -25.90 -14.30 0.21
CA SER A 332 -24.73 -13.45 0.42
C SER A 332 -23.83 -13.38 -0.83
N ALA A 333 -23.61 -14.53 -1.49
CA ALA A 333 -22.84 -14.59 -2.73
C ALA A 333 -23.52 -13.82 -3.87
N GLN A 334 -24.85 -13.95 -4.02
CA GLN A 334 -25.62 -13.18 -5.01
C GLN A 334 -25.57 -11.68 -4.74
N THR A 335 -25.69 -11.28 -3.47
CA THR A 335 -25.61 -9.86 -3.09
C THR A 335 -24.21 -9.29 -3.35
N MET A 336 -23.14 -10.03 -3.04
CA MET A 336 -21.77 -9.64 -3.39
C MET A 336 -21.58 -9.53 -4.90
N PHE A 337 -22.12 -10.47 -5.67
CA PHE A 337 -22.08 -10.42 -7.13
C PHE A 337 -22.78 -9.18 -7.69
N LEU A 338 -23.97 -8.84 -7.17
CA LEU A 338 -24.68 -7.62 -7.55
C LEU A 338 -23.90 -6.35 -7.24
N TYR A 339 -23.25 -6.27 -6.06
CA TYR A 339 -22.37 -5.14 -5.72
C TYR A 339 -21.16 -5.07 -6.65
N ALA A 340 -20.54 -6.20 -6.98
CA ALA A 340 -19.44 -6.25 -7.94
C ALA A 340 -19.87 -5.74 -9.33
N CYS A 341 -21.04 -6.18 -9.82
CA CYS A 341 -21.61 -5.68 -11.07
C CYS A 341 -21.86 -4.16 -11.04
N LEU A 342 -22.41 -3.65 -9.92
CA LEU A 342 -22.66 -2.22 -9.74
C LEU A 342 -21.35 -1.42 -9.78
N ILE A 343 -20.31 -1.90 -9.10
CA ILE A 343 -18.98 -1.27 -9.10
C ILE A 343 -18.41 -1.25 -10.52
N ILE A 344 -18.47 -2.36 -11.24
CA ILE A 344 -18.00 -2.45 -12.63
C ILE A 344 -18.75 -1.44 -13.51
N LEU A 345 -20.05 -1.32 -13.34
CA LEU A 345 -20.89 -0.38 -14.09
C LEU A 345 -20.53 1.07 -13.79
N LEU A 346 -20.27 1.40 -12.53
CA LEU A 346 -19.80 2.74 -12.13
C LEU A 346 -18.41 3.05 -12.69
N LEU A 347 -17.48 2.08 -12.68
CA LEU A 347 -16.16 2.22 -13.28
C LEU A 347 -16.25 2.42 -14.79
N PHE A 348 -17.15 1.70 -15.46
CA PHE A 348 -17.39 1.86 -16.89
C PHE A 348 -17.97 3.24 -17.23
N ALA A 349 -18.93 3.71 -16.43
CA ALA A 349 -19.49 5.07 -16.57
C ALA A 349 -18.42 6.16 -16.35
N ALA A 350 -17.55 5.98 -15.33
CA ALA A 350 -16.44 6.89 -15.07
C ALA A 350 -15.43 6.90 -16.24
N LEU A 351 -15.08 5.73 -16.77
CA LEU A 351 -14.21 5.60 -17.94
C LEU A 351 -14.81 6.29 -19.16
N LEU A 352 -16.10 6.08 -19.43
CA LEU A 352 -16.82 6.73 -20.52
C LEU A 352 -16.79 8.26 -20.37
N ALA A 353 -17.03 8.77 -19.16
CA ALA A 353 -16.94 10.20 -18.87
C ALA A 353 -15.53 10.76 -19.13
N ILE A 354 -14.48 10.00 -18.77
CA ILE A 354 -13.09 10.38 -19.06
C ILE A 354 -12.83 10.43 -20.57
N ILE A 355 -13.28 9.42 -21.31
CA ILE A 355 -13.13 9.35 -22.77
C ILE A 355 -13.85 10.52 -23.45
N VAL A 356 -15.10 10.78 -23.08
CA VAL A 356 -15.89 11.91 -23.60
C VAL A 356 -15.17 13.23 -23.30
N ARG A 357 -14.69 13.43 -22.07
CA ARG A 357 -13.93 14.63 -21.69
C ARG A 357 -12.64 14.76 -22.51
N ALA A 358 -11.88 13.66 -22.68
CA ALA A 358 -10.66 13.64 -23.49
C ALA A 358 -10.96 13.99 -24.96
N TYR A 359 -12.05 13.46 -25.52
CA TYR A 359 -12.51 13.78 -26.87
C TYR A 359 -12.83 15.27 -27.03
N TRP A 360 -13.57 15.84 -26.08
CA TRP A 360 -13.90 17.28 -26.10
C TRP A 360 -12.65 18.15 -25.98
N THR A 361 -11.71 17.77 -25.10
CA THR A 361 -10.44 18.49 -24.94
C THR A 361 -9.61 18.42 -26.22
N LYS A 362 -9.50 17.23 -26.85
CA LYS A 362 -8.80 17.03 -28.11
C LYS A 362 -9.40 17.88 -29.24
N ASN A 363 -10.72 17.90 -29.37
CA ASN A 363 -11.39 18.71 -30.36
C ASN A 363 -11.17 20.22 -30.17
N ARG A 364 -11.21 20.67 -28.91
CA ARG A 364 -10.93 22.07 -28.59
C ARG A 364 -9.47 22.44 -28.93
N MET A 365 -8.52 21.57 -28.61
CA MET A 365 -7.11 21.76 -28.96
C MET A 365 -6.89 21.76 -30.46
N ASN A 366 -7.54 20.88 -31.21
CA ASN A 366 -7.46 20.84 -32.68
C ASN A 366 -7.98 22.12 -33.32
N MET A 367 -9.09 22.67 -32.81
CA MET A 367 -9.61 23.96 -33.29
C MET A 367 -8.67 25.11 -33.03
N GLU A 368 -8.07 25.14 -31.83
CA GLU A 368 -7.09 26.17 -31.46
C GLU A 368 -5.82 26.05 -32.31
N LEU A 369 -5.31 24.82 -32.49
CA LEU A 369 -4.15 24.57 -33.36
C LEU A 369 -4.41 25.00 -34.81
N SER A 370 -5.62 24.75 -35.35
CA SER A 370 -6.01 25.18 -36.68
C SER A 370 -6.03 26.70 -36.81
N ARG A 371 -6.53 27.42 -35.78
CA ARG A 371 -6.49 28.88 -35.72
C ARG A 371 -5.06 29.43 -35.67
N GLN A 372 -4.20 28.81 -34.84
CA GLN A 372 -2.79 29.22 -34.73
C GLN A 372 -2.06 28.98 -36.07
N LYS A 373 -2.30 27.84 -36.72
CA LYS A 373 -1.70 27.53 -38.01
C LYS A 373 -2.09 28.58 -39.05
N LYS A 374 -3.37 28.94 -39.16
CA LYS A 374 -3.83 29.97 -40.06
C LYS A 374 -3.18 31.32 -39.80
N LYS A 375 -3.08 31.72 -38.49
CA LYS A 375 -2.41 32.97 -38.11
C LYS A 375 -0.93 32.97 -38.47
N LEU A 376 -0.27 31.83 -38.29
CA LEU A 376 1.16 31.66 -38.63
C LEU A 376 1.36 31.75 -40.16
N GLU A 377 0.48 31.17 -40.96
CA GLU A 377 0.51 31.29 -42.41
C GLU A 377 0.34 32.74 -42.87
N GLU A 378 -0.60 33.48 -42.29
CA GLU A 378 -0.79 34.92 -42.56
C GLU A 378 0.47 35.74 -42.19
N GLN A 379 1.07 35.47 -41.04
CA GLN A 379 2.32 36.14 -40.62
C GLN A 379 3.50 35.77 -41.52
N ARG A 380 3.62 34.52 -41.95
CA ARG A 380 4.66 34.10 -42.91
C ARG A 380 4.53 34.86 -44.21
N ASP A 381 3.31 34.96 -44.75
CA ASP A 381 3.08 35.64 -46.03
C ASP A 381 3.37 37.15 -45.92
N GLN A 382 3.05 37.78 -44.78
CA GLN A 382 3.45 39.17 -44.49
C GLN A 382 4.98 39.35 -44.43
N LEU A 383 5.68 38.41 -43.77
CA LEU A 383 7.13 38.44 -43.68
C LEU A 383 7.79 38.30 -45.07
N ILE A 384 7.29 37.42 -45.92
CA ILE A 384 7.78 37.22 -47.27
C ILE A 384 7.60 38.53 -48.06
N SER A 385 6.42 39.16 -47.99
CA SER A 385 6.17 40.45 -48.64
C SER A 385 7.08 41.55 -48.16
N LEU A 386 7.26 41.67 -46.85
CA LEU A 386 8.16 42.68 -46.24
C LEU A 386 9.65 42.46 -46.60
N SER A 387 10.08 41.19 -46.63
CA SER A 387 11.44 40.81 -47.04
C SER A 387 11.73 41.22 -48.46
N LYS A 388 10.75 40.99 -49.36
CA LYS A 388 10.86 41.40 -50.78
C LYS A 388 10.98 42.92 -50.92
N GLN A 389 10.15 43.68 -50.19
CA GLN A 389 10.21 45.14 -50.18
C GLN A 389 11.57 45.67 -49.67
N LEU A 390 12.11 45.02 -48.63
CA LEU A 390 13.40 45.38 -48.07
C LEU A 390 14.54 45.12 -49.07
N GLU A 391 14.48 43.97 -49.77
CA GLU A 391 15.46 43.62 -50.81
C GLU A 391 15.44 44.64 -51.97
N GLU A 392 14.25 44.99 -52.45
CA GLU A 392 14.08 46.00 -53.51
C GLU A 392 14.62 47.38 -53.05
N ALA A 393 14.30 47.80 -51.81
CA ALA A 393 14.79 49.08 -51.30
C ALA A 393 16.32 49.07 -51.11
N THR A 394 16.89 47.95 -50.68
CA THR A 394 18.34 47.82 -50.54
C THR A 394 19.05 47.84 -51.89
N HIS A 395 18.51 47.17 -52.87
CA HIS A 395 19.03 47.19 -54.24
C HIS A 395 18.98 48.58 -54.83
N ALA A 396 17.85 49.27 -54.71
CA ALA A 396 17.70 50.64 -55.19
C ALA A 396 18.75 51.59 -54.56
N LYS A 397 18.98 51.43 -53.25
CA LYS A 397 20.00 52.22 -52.54
C LYS A 397 21.42 51.94 -53.01
N LEU A 398 21.75 50.70 -53.39
CA LEU A 398 23.08 50.36 -53.96
C LEU A 398 23.27 50.97 -55.32
N VAL A 399 22.30 50.84 -56.21
CA VAL A 399 22.36 51.41 -57.55
C VAL A 399 22.49 52.92 -57.49
N PHE A 400 21.73 53.58 -56.62
CA PHE A 400 21.82 55.02 -56.42
C PHE A 400 23.27 55.50 -56.09
N PHE A 401 23.88 54.90 -55.05
CA PHE A 401 25.22 55.33 -54.66
C PHE A 401 26.31 55.02 -55.68
N THR A 402 26.17 53.92 -56.43
CA THR A 402 27.14 53.60 -57.53
C THR A 402 27.09 54.63 -58.64
N ASN A 403 25.87 54.97 -59.05
CA ASN A 403 25.64 55.93 -60.10
C ASN A 403 26.14 57.34 -59.67
N VAL A 404 25.76 57.78 -58.47
CA VAL A 404 26.15 59.06 -57.93
C VAL A 404 27.68 59.19 -57.87
N SER A 405 28.36 58.13 -57.46
CA SER A 405 29.86 58.19 -57.39
C SER A 405 30.52 58.25 -58.77
N HIS A 406 29.92 57.54 -59.75
CA HIS A 406 30.40 57.62 -61.13
C HIS A 406 30.14 59.00 -61.73
N ASP A 407 28.96 59.56 -61.49
CA ASP A 407 28.55 60.85 -62.00
C ASP A 407 29.34 62.02 -61.41
N PHE A 408 29.86 61.85 -60.19
CA PHE A 408 30.81 62.82 -59.63
C PHE A 408 32.25 62.61 -60.11
N ARG A 409 32.71 61.36 -60.30
CA ARG A 409 34.07 61.08 -60.74
C ARG A 409 34.36 61.66 -62.12
N THR A 410 33.44 61.45 -63.07
CA THR A 410 33.61 61.85 -64.47
C THR A 410 33.90 63.37 -64.62
N PRO A 411 33.08 64.31 -64.10
CA PRO A 411 33.36 65.74 -64.24
C PRO A 411 34.59 66.19 -63.48
N LEU A 412 34.88 65.54 -62.31
CA LEU A 412 36.12 65.90 -61.55
C LEU A 412 37.34 65.48 -62.30
N THR A 413 37.37 64.34 -62.99
CA THR A 413 38.48 63.91 -63.81
C THR A 413 38.64 64.83 -65.05
N LEU A 414 37.49 65.16 -65.66
CA LEU A 414 37.51 66.11 -66.79
C LEU A 414 37.98 67.51 -66.43
N VAL A 415 37.93 67.90 -65.16
CA VAL A 415 38.52 69.16 -64.66
C VAL A 415 40.01 69.00 -64.30
N ALA A 416 40.38 67.82 -63.69
CA ALA A 416 41.73 67.54 -63.25
C ALA A 416 42.73 67.56 -64.41
N ASP A 417 42.42 66.79 -65.45
CA ASP A 417 43.32 66.61 -66.59
C ASP A 417 43.71 67.97 -67.33
N PRO A 418 42.75 68.86 -67.70
CA PRO A 418 43.09 70.17 -68.27
C PRO A 418 43.86 71.09 -67.28
N VAL A 419 43.53 71.01 -65.97
CA VAL A 419 44.23 71.82 -64.96
C VAL A 419 45.70 71.36 -64.81
N GLU A 420 45.92 70.04 -64.89
CA GLU A 420 47.26 69.46 -64.84
C GLU A 420 48.11 69.89 -66.09
N GLN A 421 47.49 69.79 -67.30
CA GLN A 421 48.14 70.25 -68.53
C GLN A 421 48.45 71.74 -68.51
N LEU A 422 47.53 72.58 -68.01
CA LEU A 422 47.78 74.00 -67.87
C LEU A 422 48.91 74.31 -66.87
N LEU A 423 49.05 73.48 -65.77
CA LEU A 423 50.16 73.68 -64.81
C LEU A 423 51.53 73.40 -65.41
N GLU A 424 51.63 72.66 -66.49
CA GLU A 424 52.89 72.40 -67.23
C GLU A 424 53.22 73.49 -68.20
N ASP A 425 52.31 74.45 -68.53
CA ASP A 425 52.50 75.53 -69.42
C ASP A 425 53.48 76.61 -68.80
N LYS A 426 54.61 76.79 -69.42
CA LYS A 426 55.66 77.76 -69.01
C LYS A 426 55.25 79.22 -69.22
N ALA A 427 54.17 79.53 -69.93
CA ALA A 427 53.68 80.86 -70.19
C ALA A 427 52.82 81.47 -69.08
N LEU A 428 52.47 80.66 -68.00
CA LEU A 428 51.66 81.13 -66.91
C LEU A 428 52.32 82.12 -66.00
N THR A 429 51.60 83.17 -65.62
CA THR A 429 52.03 84.10 -64.60
C THR A 429 52.07 83.43 -63.22
N PRO A 430 52.91 83.84 -62.27
CA PRO A 430 53.02 83.28 -60.96
C PRO A 430 51.66 83.23 -60.20
N ARG A 431 50.80 84.20 -60.43
CA ARG A 431 49.43 84.26 -59.85
C ARG A 431 48.47 83.17 -60.42
N GLN A 432 48.55 83.01 -61.77
CA GLN A 432 47.77 81.97 -62.45
C GLN A 432 48.18 80.55 -62.03
N GLN A 433 49.49 80.31 -61.93
CA GLN A 433 50.05 79.04 -61.47
C GLN A 433 49.64 78.73 -60.03
N SER A 434 49.65 79.76 -59.13
CA SER A 434 49.18 79.58 -57.77
C SER A 434 47.68 79.19 -57.67
N LEU A 435 46.83 79.88 -58.50
CA LEU A 435 45.39 79.58 -58.53
C LEU A 435 45.12 78.20 -59.14
N LEU A 436 45.76 77.78 -60.18
CA LEU A 436 45.64 76.45 -60.76
C LEU A 436 46.11 75.35 -59.83
N LYS A 437 47.19 75.58 -59.07
CA LYS A 437 47.64 74.68 -58.01
C LYS A 437 46.59 74.49 -56.91
N VAL A 438 45.85 75.54 -56.57
CA VAL A 438 44.73 75.43 -55.61
C VAL A 438 43.56 74.61 -56.19
N VAL A 439 43.20 74.87 -57.46
CA VAL A 439 42.13 74.08 -58.13
C VAL A 439 42.53 72.63 -58.25
N HIS A 440 43.77 72.34 -58.75
CA HIS A 440 44.29 70.97 -58.86
C HIS A 440 44.23 70.21 -57.51
N LYS A 441 44.75 70.86 -56.45
CA LYS A 441 44.69 70.28 -55.10
C LYS A 441 43.26 69.94 -54.66
N ASN A 442 42.32 70.89 -54.88
CA ASN A 442 40.92 70.64 -54.39
C ASN A 442 40.18 69.56 -55.23
N VAL A 443 40.43 69.51 -56.56
CA VAL A 443 39.87 68.45 -57.40
C VAL A 443 40.37 67.08 -57.00
N HIS A 444 41.69 66.96 -56.72
CA HIS A 444 42.26 65.69 -56.23
C HIS A 444 41.78 65.34 -54.83
N ILE A 445 41.48 66.29 -53.95
CA ILE A 445 40.86 66.03 -52.66
C ILE A 445 39.45 65.48 -52.87
N LEU A 446 38.64 66.08 -53.76
CA LEU A 446 37.29 65.62 -54.07
C LEU A 446 37.28 64.22 -54.71
N LEU A 447 38.19 63.95 -55.68
CA LEU A 447 38.35 62.61 -56.25
C LEU A 447 38.68 61.55 -55.17
N ARG A 448 39.55 61.92 -54.23
CA ARG A 448 39.92 61.04 -53.12
C ARG A 448 38.70 60.73 -52.21
N LEU A 449 37.89 61.74 -51.89
CA LEU A 449 36.68 61.56 -51.09
C LEU A 449 35.66 60.68 -51.79
N VAL A 450 35.43 60.87 -53.11
CA VAL A 450 34.54 60.01 -53.88
C VAL A 450 35.01 58.56 -53.90
N ASN A 451 36.29 58.31 -54.08
CA ASN A 451 36.86 56.97 -54.02
C ASN A 451 36.78 56.37 -52.61
N GLN A 452 36.91 57.15 -51.55
CA GLN A 452 36.71 56.68 -50.17
C GLN A 452 35.28 56.23 -49.89
N ILE A 453 34.29 56.95 -50.42
CA ILE A 453 32.90 56.57 -50.30
C ILE A 453 32.63 55.23 -51.02
N LEU A 454 33.20 55.01 -52.18
CA LEU A 454 33.09 53.77 -52.94
C LEU A 454 33.73 52.57 -52.21
N ASP A 455 34.97 52.75 -51.72
CA ASP A 455 35.71 51.75 -50.97
C ASP A 455 34.94 51.35 -49.68
N PHE A 456 34.41 52.35 -49.00
CA PHE A 456 33.59 52.14 -47.84
C PHE A 456 32.33 51.27 -48.13
N ARG A 457 31.67 51.56 -49.27
CA ARG A 457 30.52 50.78 -49.72
C ARG A 457 30.85 49.34 -50.13
N LYS A 458 32.04 49.15 -50.76
CA LYS A 458 32.54 47.79 -51.05
C LYS A 458 32.75 46.99 -49.76
N TYR A 459 33.29 47.68 -48.75
CA TYR A 459 33.45 47.06 -47.42
C TYR A 459 32.13 46.72 -46.74
N GLU A 460 31.15 47.64 -46.75
CA GLU A 460 29.82 47.37 -46.16
C GLU A 460 29.09 46.14 -46.78
N ASN A 461 29.41 45.82 -48.01
CA ASN A 461 28.80 44.69 -48.71
C ASN A 461 29.74 43.48 -48.86
N ASP A 462 30.78 43.39 -48.02
CA ASP A 462 31.79 42.33 -48.04
C ASP A 462 32.42 42.08 -49.40
N LYS A 463 32.46 43.14 -50.27
CA LYS A 463 33.06 43.10 -51.61
C LYS A 463 34.45 43.71 -51.69
N LEU A 464 35.06 44.08 -50.55
CA LEU A 464 36.41 44.61 -50.51
C LEU A 464 37.43 43.46 -50.49
N GLU A 465 38.07 43.18 -51.61
CA GLU A 465 39.11 42.16 -51.69
C GLU A 465 40.47 42.75 -51.34
N LEU A 466 41.27 41.99 -50.57
CA LEU A 466 42.65 42.32 -50.25
C LEU A 466 43.59 41.68 -51.28
N VAL A 467 44.34 42.51 -52.01
CA VAL A 467 45.35 42.03 -52.94
C VAL A 467 46.68 41.87 -52.20
N ARG A 468 46.92 40.69 -51.66
CA ARG A 468 48.11 40.41 -50.86
C ARG A 468 49.30 40.06 -51.74
N ALA A 469 50.41 40.75 -51.55
CA ALA A 469 51.69 40.44 -52.15
C ALA A 469 52.79 40.33 -51.09
N ASN A 470 53.81 39.53 -51.34
CA ASN A 470 54.93 39.40 -50.43
C ASN A 470 55.79 40.70 -50.52
N MET A 471 55.89 41.35 -49.38
CA MET A 471 56.75 42.57 -49.29
C MET A 471 57.56 42.52 -47.99
N ASN A 472 58.72 43.11 -48.01
CA ASN A 472 59.55 43.37 -46.82
C ASN A 472 59.11 44.67 -46.17
N LEU A 473 58.37 44.54 -45.04
CA LEU A 473 57.79 45.70 -44.37
C LEU A 473 58.86 46.71 -43.87
N ARG A 474 60.03 46.22 -43.48
CA ARG A 474 61.16 47.09 -43.07
C ARG A 474 61.56 48.01 -44.19
N VAL A 475 61.80 47.45 -45.37
CA VAL A 475 62.26 48.26 -46.55
C VAL A 475 61.18 49.26 -46.94
N GLN A 476 59.96 48.82 -46.97
CA GLN A 476 58.84 49.65 -47.37
C GLN A 476 58.54 50.79 -46.37
N LEU A 477 58.64 50.52 -45.07
CA LEU A 477 58.51 51.57 -44.06
C LEU A 477 59.67 52.63 -44.15
N GLN A 478 60.85 52.20 -44.51
CA GLN A 478 61.95 53.13 -44.76
C GLN A 478 61.67 54.08 -45.95
N GLU A 479 61.16 53.51 -47.05
CA GLU A 479 60.75 54.29 -48.22
C GLU A 479 59.58 55.23 -47.86
N TRP A 480 58.53 54.75 -47.26
CA TRP A 480 57.38 55.57 -46.88
C TRP A 480 57.79 56.69 -45.90
N SER A 481 58.59 56.36 -44.90
CA SER A 481 59.11 57.36 -43.94
C SER A 481 59.95 58.48 -44.56
N HIS A 482 60.66 58.16 -45.64
CA HIS A 482 61.47 59.17 -46.34
C HIS A 482 60.62 60.36 -46.82
N SER A 483 59.37 60.10 -47.25
CA SER A 483 58.42 61.14 -47.67
C SER A 483 58.10 62.16 -46.57
N PHE A 484 58.22 61.75 -45.28
CA PHE A 484 57.92 62.58 -44.11
C PHE A 484 59.17 63.32 -43.54
N GLN A 485 60.37 62.95 -43.92
CA GLN A 485 61.58 63.58 -43.43
C GLN A 485 61.64 65.08 -43.74
N THR A 486 61.26 65.49 -44.96
CA THR A 486 61.17 66.89 -45.34
C THR A 486 60.14 67.66 -44.50
N LEU A 487 59.01 67.00 -44.17
CA LEU A 487 57.97 67.57 -43.31
C LEU A 487 58.43 67.70 -41.87
N ALA A 488 59.24 66.75 -41.40
CA ALA A 488 59.84 66.74 -40.06
C ALA A 488 60.80 67.90 -39.89
N LEU A 489 61.68 68.05 -40.85
CA LEU A 489 62.62 69.20 -40.88
C LEU A 489 61.92 70.57 -40.94
N LYS A 490 60.87 70.67 -41.77
CA LYS A 490 60.08 71.90 -41.90
C LYS A 490 59.31 72.28 -40.67
N LYS A 491 58.82 71.26 -39.90
CA LYS A 491 58.06 71.43 -38.67
C LYS A 491 58.94 71.38 -37.41
N HIS A 492 60.24 71.25 -37.51
CA HIS A 492 61.21 71.10 -36.42
C HIS A 492 60.77 69.90 -35.47
N ILE A 493 60.29 68.79 -36.06
CA ILE A 493 59.92 67.61 -35.33
C ILE A 493 60.98 66.53 -35.43
N HIS A 494 61.36 65.94 -34.32
CA HIS A 494 62.33 64.85 -34.31
C HIS A 494 61.65 63.55 -34.74
N PHE A 495 61.90 63.14 -35.99
CA PHE A 495 61.25 61.92 -36.55
C PHE A 495 62.28 60.79 -36.65
N VAL A 496 61.95 59.65 -35.94
CA VAL A 496 62.83 58.49 -35.84
C VAL A 496 62.05 57.21 -36.26
N LEU A 497 62.71 56.38 -37.09
CA LEU A 497 62.28 55.05 -37.42
C LEU A 497 63.23 54.06 -36.74
N GLU A 498 62.70 53.30 -35.75
CA GLU A 498 63.44 52.31 -35.00
C GLU A 498 62.97 50.87 -35.40
N VAL A 499 63.95 50.01 -35.63
CA VAL A 499 63.66 48.57 -35.88
C VAL A 499 64.32 47.76 -34.78
N ASN A 500 63.55 47.22 -33.90
CA ASN A 500 64.02 46.61 -32.65
C ASN A 500 64.57 45.18 -32.79
N ASP A 501 64.51 44.57 -33.97
CA ASP A 501 65.09 43.24 -34.24
C ASP A 501 65.71 43.24 -35.64
N ASP A 502 66.97 43.59 -35.69
CA ASP A 502 67.74 43.71 -36.96
C ASP A 502 67.94 42.35 -37.66
N ARG A 503 67.76 41.24 -36.96
CA ARG A 503 67.88 39.86 -37.50
C ARG A 503 66.54 39.28 -37.98
N ALA A 504 65.44 39.98 -37.71
CA ALA A 504 64.13 39.50 -38.12
C ALA A 504 63.88 39.72 -39.61
N ASP A 505 63.42 38.73 -40.30
CA ASP A 505 62.89 38.86 -41.64
C ASP A 505 61.46 39.39 -41.58
N TYR A 506 61.23 40.64 -41.98
CA TYR A 506 59.89 41.25 -42.00
C TYR A 506 59.19 41.04 -43.35
N LEU A 507 59.52 39.95 -44.07
CA LEU A 507 58.80 39.54 -45.27
C LEU A 507 57.41 39.00 -44.90
N MET A 508 56.36 39.60 -45.42
CA MET A 508 54.98 39.21 -45.11
C MET A 508 54.05 39.47 -46.30
N ALA A 509 52.99 38.71 -46.38
CA ALA A 509 51.96 38.86 -47.41
C ALA A 509 50.92 39.91 -46.98
N VAL A 510 51.04 41.12 -47.46
CA VAL A 510 50.12 42.23 -47.16
C VAL A 510 49.71 42.96 -48.44
N ASP A 511 48.55 43.63 -48.34
CA ASP A 511 48.16 44.58 -49.39
C ASP A 511 48.96 45.91 -49.21
N ALA A 512 49.94 46.11 -50.07
CA ALA A 512 50.86 47.19 -49.93
C ALA A 512 50.16 48.55 -50.00
N GLU A 513 49.23 48.75 -50.92
CA GLU A 513 48.50 50.01 -51.09
C GLU A 513 47.67 50.36 -49.85
N LYS A 514 46.95 49.36 -49.31
CA LYS A 514 46.14 49.58 -48.11
C LYS A 514 46.98 49.75 -46.85
N MET A 515 48.15 49.08 -46.77
CA MET A 515 49.05 49.22 -45.64
C MET A 515 49.77 50.61 -45.70
N GLU A 516 50.15 51.02 -46.86
CA GLU A 516 50.69 52.41 -47.08
C GLU A 516 49.67 53.44 -46.61
N ARG A 517 48.44 53.29 -47.03
CA ARG A 517 47.32 54.18 -46.62
C ARG A 517 47.08 54.22 -45.12
N VAL A 518 47.16 53.10 -44.45
CA VAL A 518 47.08 53.05 -42.97
C VAL A 518 48.27 53.79 -42.36
N TYR A 519 49.44 53.50 -42.82
CA TYR A 519 50.67 54.11 -42.33
C TYR A 519 50.67 55.62 -42.52
N PHE A 520 50.34 56.11 -43.72
CA PHE A 520 50.26 57.54 -44.03
C PHE A 520 49.16 58.25 -43.21
N ASN A 521 48.06 57.63 -42.96
CA ASN A 521 47.03 58.19 -42.10
C ASN A 521 47.50 58.32 -40.63
N LEU A 522 48.20 57.33 -40.09
CA LEU A 522 48.75 57.38 -38.75
C LEU A 522 49.81 58.48 -38.64
N LEU A 523 50.78 58.54 -39.60
CA LEU A 523 51.82 59.58 -39.61
C LEU A 523 51.27 60.98 -39.86
N SER A 524 50.32 61.12 -40.77
CA SER A 524 49.68 62.42 -41.03
C SER A 524 49.02 62.98 -39.77
N ASN A 525 48.36 62.07 -38.98
CA ASN A 525 47.79 62.46 -37.70
C ASN A 525 48.89 62.82 -36.68
N ALA A 526 49.95 61.99 -36.55
CA ALA A 526 51.11 62.29 -35.70
C ALA A 526 51.72 63.64 -36.01
N PHE A 527 52.00 63.91 -37.28
CA PHE A 527 52.58 65.22 -37.71
C PHE A 527 51.61 66.41 -37.58
N LYS A 528 50.30 66.15 -37.61
CA LYS A 528 49.25 67.16 -37.41
C LYS A 528 49.20 67.66 -35.98
N PHE A 529 49.34 66.73 -35.04
CA PHE A 529 49.06 66.98 -33.62
C PHE A 529 50.33 67.13 -32.77
N THR A 530 51.55 66.84 -33.33
CA THR A 530 52.81 67.04 -32.63
C THR A 530 53.25 68.48 -32.78
N PRO A 531 53.53 69.22 -31.68
CA PRO A 531 54.03 70.56 -31.72
C PRO A 531 55.50 70.61 -32.22
N GLU A 532 56.03 71.86 -32.54
CA GLU A 532 57.41 72.04 -32.83
C GLU A 532 58.33 71.56 -31.69
N ASN A 533 59.47 70.97 -32.03
CA ASN A 533 60.43 70.31 -31.15
C ASN A 533 59.86 69.01 -30.46
N GLY A 534 58.72 68.54 -30.88
CA GLY A 534 58.20 67.25 -30.45
C GLY A 534 58.87 66.07 -31.16
N THR A 535 58.60 64.89 -30.75
CA THR A 535 59.16 63.63 -31.29
C THR A 535 58.07 62.73 -31.83
N ILE A 536 58.30 62.17 -33.02
CA ILE A 536 57.51 61.11 -33.60
C ILE A 536 58.39 59.88 -33.78
N THR A 537 58.08 58.80 -33.12
CA THR A 537 58.85 57.55 -33.23
C THR A 537 57.96 56.46 -33.88
N VAL A 538 58.52 55.91 -34.96
CA VAL A 538 57.92 54.70 -35.57
C VAL A 538 58.74 53.50 -35.16
N THR A 539 58.21 52.57 -34.48
CA THR A 539 58.88 51.35 -34.03
C THR A 539 58.34 50.14 -34.74
N LEU A 540 59.19 49.38 -35.41
CA LEU A 540 58.89 48.07 -35.98
C LEU A 540 59.51 46.96 -35.11
N SER A 541 58.75 46.07 -34.63
CA SER A 541 59.19 44.94 -33.79
C SER A 541 58.47 43.62 -34.14
N THR A 542 59.03 42.52 -33.73
CA THR A 542 58.35 41.20 -33.82
C THR A 542 57.65 40.93 -32.53
N LEU A 543 56.44 40.32 -32.62
CA LEU A 543 55.65 39.85 -31.49
C LEU A 543 55.32 38.37 -31.73
N THR A 544 55.59 37.52 -30.74
CA THR A 544 55.13 36.11 -30.73
C THR A 544 53.96 35.99 -29.78
N LYS A 545 52.81 35.50 -30.25
CA LYS A 545 51.70 35.21 -29.41
C LYS A 545 51.73 33.75 -28.89
N GLU A 546 51.10 33.46 -27.83
CA GLU A 546 51.06 32.13 -27.17
C GLU A 546 50.60 30.99 -28.09
N GLU A 547 49.90 31.32 -29.17
CA GLU A 547 49.43 30.34 -30.19
C GLU A 547 50.48 30.05 -31.28
N GLY A 548 51.73 30.51 -31.13
CA GLY A 548 52.86 30.13 -31.98
C GLY A 548 53.01 30.95 -33.28
N GLY A 549 52.22 32.00 -33.53
CA GLY A 549 52.30 32.85 -34.68
C GLY A 549 53.27 34.02 -34.47
N ARG A 550 54.16 34.33 -35.48
CA ARG A 550 54.98 35.53 -35.49
C ARG A 550 54.24 36.66 -36.21
N TYR A 551 54.18 37.81 -35.57
CA TYR A 551 53.51 39.01 -36.07
C TYR A 551 54.49 40.18 -36.11
N ALA A 552 54.33 41.03 -37.09
CA ALA A 552 55.04 42.35 -37.09
C ALA A 552 54.15 43.32 -36.30
N ARG A 553 54.74 44.02 -35.36
CA ARG A 553 54.10 45.09 -34.59
C ARG A 553 54.66 46.41 -35.06
N LEU A 554 53.81 47.23 -35.66
CA LEU A 554 54.12 48.58 -36.05
C LEU A 554 53.51 49.56 -35.06
N VAL A 555 54.28 50.37 -34.41
CA VAL A 555 53.87 51.40 -33.47
C VAL A 555 54.27 52.77 -34.01
N VAL A 556 53.28 53.67 -34.03
CA VAL A 556 53.57 55.11 -34.31
C VAL A 556 53.25 55.84 -33.00
N ALA A 557 54.24 56.40 -32.37
CA ALA A 557 54.12 57.17 -31.14
C ALA A 557 54.49 58.63 -31.39
N ASP A 558 53.70 59.53 -30.86
CA ASP A 558 53.97 61.00 -30.96
C ASP A 558 53.89 61.62 -29.55
N THR A 559 54.53 62.79 -29.42
CA THR A 559 54.52 63.63 -28.20
C THR A 559 53.53 64.78 -28.32
N GLY A 560 52.44 64.56 -29.06
CA GLY A 560 51.38 65.54 -29.29
C GLY A 560 50.42 65.70 -28.13
N SER A 561 49.32 66.38 -28.41
CA SER A 561 48.27 66.67 -27.39
C SER A 561 47.61 65.43 -26.78
N GLY A 562 47.81 64.24 -27.37
CA GLY A 562 47.17 62.99 -26.95
C GLY A 562 45.69 62.98 -27.24
N ILE A 563 45.03 61.84 -26.84
CA ILE A 563 43.61 61.63 -27.00
C ILE A 563 42.98 61.33 -25.61
N SER A 564 41.98 62.08 -25.26
CA SER A 564 41.27 61.82 -23.94
C SER A 564 40.65 60.44 -23.88
N VAL A 565 40.59 59.87 -22.69
CA VAL A 565 40.03 58.52 -22.45
C VAL A 565 38.58 58.36 -22.96
N GLN A 566 37.85 59.46 -22.99
CA GLN A 566 36.45 59.46 -23.47
C GLN A 566 36.38 59.25 -24.99
N HIS A 567 37.36 59.83 -25.75
CA HIS A 567 37.39 59.75 -27.21
C HIS A 567 38.06 58.47 -27.73
N ILE A 568 38.95 57.82 -26.94
CA ILE A 568 39.69 56.63 -27.37
C ILE A 568 38.80 55.51 -27.86
N ARG A 569 37.62 55.31 -27.24
CA ARG A 569 36.71 54.27 -27.64
C ARG A 569 36.00 54.52 -28.96
N HIS A 570 35.94 55.73 -29.40
CA HIS A 570 35.20 56.20 -30.58
C HIS A 570 36.04 56.58 -31.77
N ILE A 571 37.40 56.62 -31.63
CA ILE A 571 38.31 57.08 -32.73
C ILE A 571 38.23 56.21 -34.00
N PHE A 572 37.69 54.97 -33.87
CA PHE A 572 37.44 54.08 -35.01
C PHE A 572 35.99 54.05 -35.46
N ASP A 573 35.07 54.79 -34.76
CA ASP A 573 33.71 54.90 -35.16
C ASP A 573 33.58 55.70 -36.46
N ARG A 574 32.61 55.41 -37.27
CA ARG A 574 32.38 56.02 -38.59
C ARG A 574 32.07 57.49 -38.43
N PHE A 575 32.74 58.29 -39.21
CA PHE A 575 32.53 59.74 -39.24
C PHE A 575 32.83 60.48 -37.91
N TYR A 576 33.42 59.76 -36.95
CA TYR A 576 33.79 60.38 -35.70
C TYR A 576 35.07 61.28 -35.86
N GLN A 577 34.96 62.52 -35.50
CA GLN A 577 36.08 63.49 -35.47
C GLN A 577 36.05 64.21 -34.14
N ILE A 578 37.23 64.50 -33.61
CA ILE A 578 37.40 65.32 -32.42
C ILE A 578 37.52 66.74 -32.89
N ASP A 579 36.56 67.61 -32.56
CA ASP A 579 36.69 69.06 -32.80
C ASP A 579 37.77 69.59 -31.87
N VAL A 580 38.86 70.04 -32.45
CA VAL A 580 40.02 70.65 -31.74
C VAL A 580 39.97 72.15 -31.89
#